data_d89f7e5ed31baa3f0b782c6347fd3c26
#
_entry.id   d89f7e5ed31baa3f0b782c6347fd3c26
#
_cell.length_a   1.000
_cell.length_b   1.000
_cell.length_c   1.000
_cell.angle_alpha   90.00
_cell.angle_beta   90.00
_cell.angle_gamma   90.00
#
_symmetry.space_group_name_H-M   'P 1'
#
loop_
_entity.id
_entity.type
_entity.pdbx_description
1 polymer ?
#
loop_
_entity_poly.entity_id
_entity_poly.type
_entity_poly.pdbx_seq_one_letter_code
_entity_poly.pdbx_strand_id
1 'polypeptide(L)'
;MLAGTNEFIGEGDAYIPPHTGVPANSTDIAPPDIPAGFVAVFNSDKASWHLVEDHRGKTVYDVASGDALFISELGPLPENVTWLSPDGECQKWNGTSWAKDAEAEKLFRVREAEETKNSLMQVASEHIAPLQDAVDLDIATEEEASLLAAWKTYRVLLNRVDTTVAADVEWPVAPQ
;
A
#
# COMPACT_ATOMS: atom_id res chain seq x y z
N MET A 1 18.18 3.64 -32.83
CA MET A 1 18.17 3.10 -31.47
C MET A 1 18.06 4.25 -30.46
N LEU A 2 17.44 4.03 -29.32
CA LEU A 2 17.39 5.01 -28.23
C LEU A 2 18.78 5.17 -27.60
N ALA A 3 19.24 6.42 -27.48
CA ALA A 3 20.54 6.69 -26.86
C ALA A 3 20.53 6.24 -25.38
N GLY A 4 21.57 5.51 -24.96
CA GLY A 4 21.71 5.02 -23.59
C GLY A 4 21.17 3.63 -23.32
N THR A 5 20.02 3.24 -23.91
CA THR A 5 19.42 1.90 -23.71
C THR A 5 19.57 0.98 -24.92
N ASN A 6 19.92 1.54 -26.10
CA ASN A 6 20.02 0.83 -27.39
C ASN A 6 18.73 0.13 -27.83
N GLU A 7 17.58 0.56 -27.31
CA GLU A 7 16.28 0.02 -27.70
C GLU A 7 15.95 0.38 -29.14
N PHE A 8 15.29 -0.53 -29.85
CA PHE A 8 14.77 -0.26 -31.20
C PHE A 8 13.60 0.74 -31.12
N ILE A 9 13.70 1.84 -31.87
CA ILE A 9 12.67 2.87 -31.94
C ILE A 9 12.10 3.07 -33.33
N GLY A 10 12.63 2.35 -34.32
CA GLY A 10 12.17 2.43 -35.68
C GLY A 10 13.32 2.23 -36.69
N GLU A 11 12.93 2.14 -37.95
CA GLU A 11 13.82 2.05 -39.11
C GLU A 11 13.63 3.21 -40.03
N GLY A 12 14.61 3.50 -40.85
CA GLY A 12 14.56 4.55 -41.85
C GLY A 12 15.78 4.54 -42.76
N ASP A 13 15.63 5.15 -43.93
CA ASP A 13 16.72 5.27 -44.88
C ASP A 13 17.65 6.42 -44.50
N ALA A 14 18.96 6.21 -44.58
CA ALA A 14 19.97 7.21 -44.36
C ALA A 14 20.99 7.23 -45.49
N TYR A 15 21.29 8.40 -46.06
CA TYR A 15 22.39 8.55 -47.01
C TYR A 15 23.70 8.52 -46.18
N ILE A 16 24.58 7.56 -46.52
CA ILE A 16 25.90 7.41 -45.89
C ILE A 16 26.97 7.86 -46.94
N PRO A 17 27.60 8.99 -46.72
CA PRO A 17 28.68 9.45 -47.62
C PRO A 17 29.85 8.46 -47.64
N PRO A 18 30.60 8.42 -48.74
CA PRO A 18 31.81 7.59 -48.81
C PRO A 18 32.76 7.87 -47.65
N HIS A 19 33.33 6.82 -47.08
CA HIS A 19 34.24 6.87 -45.95
C HIS A 19 33.66 7.35 -44.61
N THR A 20 32.35 7.37 -44.48
CA THR A 20 31.66 7.64 -43.21
C THR A 20 31.02 6.35 -42.73
N GLY A 21 30.82 6.24 -41.40
CA GLY A 21 30.08 5.11 -40.78
C GLY A 21 28.57 5.40 -40.74
N VAL A 22 27.83 4.41 -40.23
CA VAL A 22 26.39 4.58 -39.94
C VAL A 22 26.17 5.71 -38.93
N PRO A 23 25.01 6.42 -38.97
CA PRO A 23 24.71 7.48 -38.01
C PRO A 23 24.79 7.01 -36.57
N ALA A 24 25.03 7.94 -35.64
CA ALA A 24 25.05 7.63 -34.23
C ALA A 24 23.74 6.94 -33.79
N ASN A 25 23.84 5.98 -32.91
CA ASN A 25 22.73 5.18 -32.41
C ASN A 25 21.93 4.45 -33.52
N SER A 26 22.59 4.06 -34.60
CA SER A 26 22.01 3.25 -35.67
C SER A 26 22.87 2.00 -35.96
N THR A 27 22.27 1.04 -36.62
CA THR A 27 22.92 -0.16 -37.13
C THR A 27 22.25 -0.54 -38.45
N ASP A 28 22.96 -1.22 -39.31
CA ASP A 28 22.48 -1.83 -40.54
C ASP A 28 21.92 -3.24 -40.37
N ILE A 29 21.99 -3.76 -39.14
CA ILE A 29 21.46 -5.07 -38.78
C ILE A 29 19.97 -4.94 -38.45
N ALA A 30 19.13 -5.60 -39.23
CA ALA A 30 17.69 -5.60 -38.98
C ALA A 30 17.34 -6.26 -37.62
N PRO A 31 16.39 -5.69 -36.88
CA PRO A 31 15.90 -6.32 -35.66
C PRO A 31 15.10 -7.58 -35.97
N PRO A 32 14.97 -8.52 -35.03
CA PRO A 32 14.04 -9.64 -35.15
C PRO A 32 12.59 -9.15 -35.07
N ASP A 33 11.64 -10.02 -35.39
CA ASP A 33 10.24 -9.77 -35.09
C ASP A 33 10.06 -9.52 -33.58
N ILE A 34 9.39 -8.41 -33.24
CA ILE A 34 9.20 -8.00 -31.84
C ILE A 34 7.78 -8.37 -31.42
N PRO A 35 7.59 -9.41 -30.60
CA PRO A 35 6.27 -9.77 -30.09
C PRO A 35 5.75 -8.74 -29.08
N ALA A 36 4.43 -8.73 -28.85
CA ALA A 36 3.82 -7.89 -27.85
C ALA A 36 4.41 -8.13 -26.44
N GLY A 37 4.73 -7.06 -25.72
CA GLY A 37 5.34 -7.14 -24.40
C GLY A 37 6.86 -7.31 -24.40
N PHE A 38 7.50 -7.16 -25.57
CA PHE A 38 8.96 -7.16 -25.70
C PHE A 38 9.46 -5.92 -26.42
N VAL A 39 10.71 -5.60 -26.22
CA VAL A 39 11.48 -4.66 -27.03
C VAL A 39 12.76 -5.34 -27.52
N ALA A 40 13.25 -4.91 -28.69
CA ALA A 40 14.56 -5.33 -29.16
C ALA A 40 15.62 -4.36 -28.67
N VAL A 41 16.67 -4.88 -28.05
CA VAL A 41 17.82 -4.11 -27.57
C VAL A 41 19.07 -4.58 -28.34
N PHE A 42 19.84 -3.63 -28.85
CA PHE A 42 21.05 -3.93 -29.60
C PHE A 42 22.25 -4.08 -28.66
N ASN A 43 22.93 -5.22 -28.79
CA ASN A 43 24.20 -5.45 -28.13
C ASN A 43 25.35 -5.10 -29.08
N SER A 44 26.02 -3.99 -28.82
CA SER A 44 27.12 -3.50 -29.68
C SER A 44 28.33 -4.43 -29.70
N ASP A 45 28.62 -5.11 -28.58
CA ASP A 45 29.79 -6.01 -28.48
C ASP A 45 29.61 -7.29 -29.31
N LYS A 46 28.35 -7.75 -29.41
CA LYS A 46 27.98 -8.95 -30.18
C LYS A 46 27.45 -8.64 -31.55
N ALA A 47 27.27 -7.36 -31.89
CA ALA A 47 26.62 -6.90 -33.11
C ALA A 47 25.32 -7.65 -33.39
N SER A 48 24.44 -7.76 -32.41
CA SER A 48 23.21 -8.52 -32.49
C SER A 48 22.09 -7.92 -31.62
N TRP A 49 20.86 -8.13 -32.08
CA TRP A 49 19.66 -7.82 -31.31
C TRP A 49 19.30 -8.95 -30.36
N HIS A 50 18.73 -8.61 -29.22
CA HIS A 50 18.05 -9.53 -28.31
C HIS A 50 16.73 -8.94 -27.86
N LEU A 51 15.78 -9.80 -27.58
CA LEU A 51 14.46 -9.41 -27.06
C LEU A 51 14.52 -9.34 -25.54
N VAL A 52 13.94 -8.27 -24.99
CA VAL A 52 13.82 -8.06 -23.54
C VAL A 52 12.35 -7.83 -23.25
N GLU A 53 11.84 -8.42 -22.17
CA GLU A 53 10.48 -8.19 -21.71
C GLU A 53 10.27 -6.71 -21.34
N ASP A 54 9.13 -6.16 -21.74
CA ASP A 54 8.76 -4.78 -21.39
C ASP A 54 7.45 -4.76 -20.61
N HIS A 55 7.61 -4.59 -19.32
CA HIS A 55 6.51 -4.44 -18.36
C HIS A 55 6.38 -3.02 -17.83
N ARG A 56 7.14 -2.07 -18.37
CA ARG A 56 7.12 -0.67 -17.95
C ARG A 56 5.72 -0.07 -18.05
N GLY A 57 5.39 0.79 -17.08
CA GLY A 57 4.08 1.44 -16.99
C GLY A 57 2.98 0.55 -16.43
N LYS A 58 3.29 -0.69 -16.05
CA LYS A 58 2.33 -1.62 -15.43
C LYS A 58 2.56 -1.70 -13.93
N THR A 59 1.50 -2.06 -13.21
CA THR A 59 1.54 -2.33 -11.77
C THR A 59 1.38 -3.81 -11.51
N VAL A 60 2.20 -4.35 -10.64
CA VAL A 60 2.11 -5.71 -10.08
C VAL A 60 2.03 -5.63 -8.57
N TYR A 61 1.80 -6.73 -7.90
CA TYR A 61 1.60 -6.78 -6.45
C TYR A 61 2.54 -7.80 -5.84
N ASP A 62 3.23 -7.40 -4.78
CA ASP A 62 4.09 -8.29 -4.00
C ASP A 62 3.23 -9.36 -3.32
N VAL A 63 3.57 -10.64 -3.47
CA VAL A 63 2.76 -11.75 -2.96
C VAL A 63 2.84 -11.92 -1.45
N ALA A 64 3.83 -11.31 -0.79
CA ALA A 64 3.98 -11.40 0.65
C ALA A 64 3.23 -10.27 1.38
N SER A 65 3.28 -9.04 0.85
CA SER A 65 2.67 -7.86 1.49
C SER A 65 1.36 -7.41 0.84
N GLY A 66 1.14 -7.72 -0.43
CA GLY A 66 0.03 -7.17 -1.21
C GLY A 66 0.29 -5.75 -1.74
N ASP A 67 1.47 -5.20 -1.49
CA ASP A 67 1.80 -3.85 -1.91
C ASP A 67 1.89 -3.72 -3.43
N ALA A 68 1.39 -2.62 -3.96
CA ALA A 68 1.48 -2.30 -5.37
C ALA A 68 2.91 -1.87 -5.73
N LEU A 69 3.48 -2.50 -6.76
CA LEU A 69 4.79 -2.20 -7.31
C LEU A 69 4.64 -1.73 -8.76
N PHE A 70 5.03 -0.48 -9.03
CA PHE A 70 5.04 0.06 -10.39
C PHE A 70 6.34 -0.30 -11.10
N ILE A 71 6.23 -0.89 -12.28
CA ILE A 71 7.38 -1.29 -13.09
C ILE A 71 7.86 -0.12 -13.94
N SER A 72 9.03 0.39 -13.64
CA SER A 72 9.68 1.51 -14.35
C SER A 72 10.85 1.06 -15.22
N GLU A 73 11.41 -0.11 -14.97
CA GLU A 73 12.60 -0.62 -15.65
C GLU A 73 12.25 -1.66 -16.69
N LEU A 74 13.11 -1.75 -17.71
CA LEU A 74 13.05 -2.75 -18.75
C LEU A 74 13.64 -4.07 -18.23
N GLY A 75 12.96 -5.17 -18.48
CA GLY A 75 13.42 -6.49 -18.08
C GLY A 75 12.31 -7.40 -17.58
N PRO A 76 12.67 -8.59 -17.11
CA PRO A 76 11.71 -9.53 -16.53
C PRO A 76 11.08 -8.95 -15.26
N LEU A 77 9.90 -9.46 -14.93
CA LEU A 77 9.24 -9.09 -13.67
C LEU A 77 10.11 -9.47 -12.46
N PRO A 78 10.05 -8.68 -11.38
CA PRO A 78 10.62 -9.07 -10.09
C PRO A 78 10.10 -10.44 -9.65
N GLU A 79 10.87 -11.13 -8.82
CA GLU A 79 10.41 -12.34 -8.17
C GLU A 79 9.30 -12.01 -7.15
N ASN A 80 8.46 -12.99 -6.85
CA ASN A 80 7.40 -12.88 -5.84
C ASN A 80 6.34 -11.80 -6.11
N VAL A 81 6.03 -11.54 -7.36
CA VAL A 81 4.93 -10.63 -7.74
C VAL A 81 3.81 -11.34 -8.49
N THR A 82 2.64 -10.75 -8.46
CA THR A 82 1.45 -11.18 -9.21
C THR A 82 0.77 -10.00 -9.89
N TRP A 83 0.03 -10.27 -10.95
CA TRP A 83 -0.82 -9.28 -11.63
C TRP A 83 -2.15 -9.02 -10.88
N LEU A 84 -2.52 -9.93 -9.98
CA LEU A 84 -3.79 -9.86 -9.26
C LEU A 84 -3.65 -8.91 -8.07
N SER A 85 -4.48 -7.86 -8.05
CA SER A 85 -4.62 -6.98 -6.90
C SER A 85 -5.32 -7.70 -5.75
N PRO A 86 -4.89 -7.50 -4.48
CA PRO A 86 -5.73 -7.88 -3.36
C PRO A 86 -7.03 -7.05 -3.37
N ASP A 87 -8.16 -7.68 -3.04
CA ASP A 87 -9.49 -7.06 -3.03
C ASP A 87 -9.77 -6.30 -1.71
N GLY A 88 -8.88 -6.41 -0.72
CA GLY A 88 -9.04 -5.80 0.60
C GLY A 88 -7.90 -6.11 1.54
N GLU A 89 -8.03 -5.64 2.77
CA GLU A 89 -7.08 -5.87 3.85
C GLU A 89 -7.16 -7.32 4.37
N CYS A 90 -6.14 -7.74 5.10
CA CYS A 90 -6.08 -9.06 5.74
C CYS A 90 -6.23 -10.22 4.75
N GLN A 91 -5.57 -10.14 3.62
CA GLN A 91 -5.47 -11.21 2.65
C GLN A 91 -4.03 -11.72 2.57
N LYS A 92 -3.89 -12.99 2.20
CA LYS A 92 -2.59 -13.57 1.85
C LYS A 92 -2.66 -14.33 0.53
N TRP A 93 -1.55 -14.33 -0.18
CA TRP A 93 -1.40 -15.06 -1.41
C TRP A 93 -1.29 -16.57 -1.15
N ASN A 94 -2.12 -17.37 -1.84
CA ASN A 94 -2.13 -18.83 -1.70
C ASN A 94 -1.39 -19.57 -2.83
N GLY A 95 -0.71 -18.81 -3.72
CA GLY A 95 -0.03 -19.33 -4.92
C GLY A 95 -0.80 -19.06 -6.22
N THR A 96 -2.10 -18.78 -6.15
CA THR A 96 -2.96 -18.55 -7.33
C THR A 96 -3.89 -17.35 -7.19
N SER A 97 -4.28 -17.03 -5.98
CA SER A 97 -5.21 -15.93 -5.67
C SER A 97 -4.99 -15.38 -4.26
N TRP A 98 -5.53 -14.21 -4.01
CA TRP A 98 -5.63 -13.64 -2.68
C TRP A 98 -6.77 -14.33 -1.91
N ALA A 99 -6.47 -14.80 -0.73
CA ALA A 99 -7.42 -15.46 0.16
C ALA A 99 -7.45 -14.72 1.51
N LYS A 100 -8.62 -14.69 2.16
CA LYS A 100 -8.73 -14.10 3.50
C LYS A 100 -7.77 -14.75 4.48
N ASP A 101 -7.05 -13.94 5.21
CA ASP A 101 -6.26 -14.36 6.36
C ASP A 101 -7.04 -14.10 7.65
N ALA A 102 -7.67 -15.15 8.20
CA ALA A 102 -8.50 -15.04 9.38
C ALA A 102 -7.72 -14.59 10.63
N GLU A 103 -6.44 -14.94 10.73
CA GLU A 103 -5.58 -14.52 11.83
C GLU A 103 -5.25 -13.02 11.71
N ALA A 104 -4.89 -12.56 10.52
CA ALA A 104 -4.65 -11.16 10.25
C ALA A 104 -5.93 -10.32 10.46
N GLU A 105 -7.08 -10.81 10.01
CA GLU A 105 -8.38 -10.16 10.22
C GLU A 105 -8.71 -10.03 11.71
N LYS A 106 -8.47 -11.09 12.49
CA LYS A 106 -8.68 -11.06 13.94
C LYS A 106 -7.78 -10.03 14.61
N LEU A 107 -6.48 -10.02 14.29
CA LEU A 107 -5.52 -9.06 14.84
C LEU A 107 -5.87 -7.62 14.45
N PHE A 108 -6.32 -7.42 13.21
CA PHE A 108 -6.77 -6.11 12.73
C PHE A 108 -7.96 -5.59 13.56
N ARG A 109 -8.99 -6.42 13.77
CA ARG A 109 -10.17 -6.06 14.56
C ARG A 109 -9.85 -5.79 16.03
N VAL A 110 -8.94 -6.55 16.63
CA VAL A 110 -8.46 -6.28 18.00
C VAL A 110 -7.81 -4.91 18.07
N ARG A 111 -6.95 -4.58 17.10
CA ARG A 111 -6.30 -3.26 17.05
C ARG A 111 -7.31 -2.14 16.88
N GLU A 112 -8.29 -2.26 15.98
CA GLU A 112 -9.36 -1.27 15.81
C GLU A 112 -10.16 -1.07 17.10
N ALA A 113 -10.47 -2.17 17.80
CA ALA A 113 -11.16 -2.10 19.09
C ALA A 113 -10.31 -1.38 20.16
N GLU A 114 -9.00 -1.62 20.21
CA GLU A 114 -8.09 -0.92 21.12
C GLU A 114 -7.97 0.58 20.79
N GLU A 115 -7.85 0.93 19.52
CA GLU A 115 -7.82 2.33 19.08
C GLU A 115 -9.13 3.05 19.43
N THR A 116 -10.27 2.40 19.20
CA THR A 116 -11.59 2.92 19.59
C THR A 116 -11.68 3.13 21.10
N LYS A 117 -11.26 2.13 21.90
CA LYS A 117 -11.23 2.25 23.36
C LYS A 117 -10.39 3.43 23.82
N ASN A 118 -9.20 3.59 23.27
CA ASN A 118 -8.29 4.68 23.59
C ASN A 118 -8.90 6.05 23.25
N SER A 119 -9.54 6.18 22.10
CA SER A 119 -10.25 7.40 21.69
C SER A 119 -11.40 7.74 22.65
N LEU A 120 -12.23 6.77 23.00
CA LEU A 120 -13.33 6.96 23.95
C LEU A 120 -12.83 7.30 25.37
N MET A 121 -11.72 6.70 25.80
CA MET A 121 -11.08 7.03 27.09
C MET A 121 -10.54 8.46 27.12
N GLN A 122 -10.00 8.94 26.01
CA GLN A 122 -9.55 10.32 25.88
C GLN A 122 -10.75 11.28 25.98
N VAL A 123 -11.82 11.04 25.22
CA VAL A 123 -13.06 11.84 25.28
C VAL A 123 -13.62 11.89 26.70
N ALA A 124 -13.70 10.73 27.38
CA ALA A 124 -14.15 10.68 28.77
C ALA A 124 -13.27 11.53 29.71
N SER A 125 -11.95 11.52 29.50
CA SER A 125 -11.01 12.30 30.30
C SER A 125 -11.15 13.81 30.06
N GLU A 126 -11.39 14.23 28.81
CA GLU A 126 -11.63 15.61 28.43
C GLU A 126 -12.91 16.18 29.06
N HIS A 127 -13.97 15.36 29.17
CA HIS A 127 -15.19 15.75 29.87
C HIS A 127 -15.02 15.76 31.39
N ILE A 128 -14.26 14.84 31.97
CA ILE A 128 -14.04 14.75 33.41
C ILE A 128 -13.22 15.92 33.94
N ALA A 129 -12.20 16.38 33.20
CA ALA A 129 -11.26 17.38 33.70
C ALA A 129 -11.95 18.68 34.18
N PRO A 130 -12.74 19.42 33.37
CA PRO A 130 -13.36 20.65 33.79
C PRO A 130 -14.40 20.43 34.90
N LEU A 131 -15.13 19.31 34.89
CA LEU A 131 -16.09 18.99 35.93
C LEU A 131 -15.41 18.68 37.27
N GLN A 132 -14.25 18.02 37.21
CA GLN A 132 -13.42 17.75 38.40
C GLN A 132 -12.86 19.06 38.98
N ASP A 133 -12.37 19.98 38.12
CA ASP A 133 -11.87 21.28 38.56
C ASP A 133 -12.96 22.08 39.28
N ALA A 134 -14.21 22.04 38.78
CA ALA A 134 -15.34 22.73 39.43
C ALA A 134 -15.66 22.16 40.81
N VAL A 135 -15.58 20.81 40.96
CA VAL A 135 -15.77 20.17 42.26
C VAL A 135 -14.62 20.47 43.22
N ASP A 136 -13.38 20.45 42.75
CA ASP A 136 -12.18 20.71 43.57
C ASP A 136 -12.10 22.16 44.05
N LEU A 137 -12.76 23.11 43.32
CA LEU A 137 -12.87 24.51 43.69
C LEU A 137 -14.12 24.83 44.50
N ASP A 138 -14.96 23.84 44.87
CA ASP A 138 -16.23 23.99 45.56
C ASP A 138 -17.24 24.94 44.84
N ILE A 139 -17.22 24.98 43.50
CA ILE A 139 -18.11 25.80 42.67
C ILE A 139 -19.02 24.98 41.76
N ALA A 140 -18.94 23.66 41.81
CA ALA A 140 -19.74 22.78 40.99
C ALA A 140 -21.23 22.87 41.34
N THR A 141 -22.08 22.86 40.30
CA THR A 141 -23.53 22.67 40.46
C THR A 141 -23.87 21.21 40.76
N GLU A 142 -25.09 20.92 41.20
CA GLU A 142 -25.57 19.56 41.43
C GLU A 142 -25.56 18.74 40.11
N GLU A 143 -25.92 19.40 38.99
CA GLU A 143 -25.89 18.77 37.67
C GLU A 143 -24.46 18.44 37.26
N GLU A 144 -23.49 19.33 37.45
CA GLU A 144 -22.07 19.09 37.14
C GLU A 144 -21.48 17.96 38.00
N ALA A 145 -21.81 17.90 39.27
CA ALA A 145 -21.35 16.81 40.13
C ALA A 145 -21.95 15.46 39.73
N SER A 146 -23.22 15.43 39.32
CA SER A 146 -23.90 14.25 38.80
C SER A 146 -23.27 13.79 37.47
N LEU A 147 -23.04 14.75 36.57
CA LEU A 147 -22.42 14.49 35.27
C LEU A 147 -20.98 13.96 35.42
N LEU A 148 -20.21 14.52 36.34
CA LEU A 148 -18.88 14.00 36.69
C LEU A 148 -18.92 12.55 37.14
N ALA A 149 -19.87 12.18 38.00
CA ALA A 149 -20.03 10.80 38.45
C ALA A 149 -20.40 9.87 37.29
N ALA A 150 -21.23 10.30 36.36
CA ALA A 150 -21.60 9.55 35.17
C ALA A 150 -20.40 9.34 34.23
N TRP A 151 -19.62 10.37 33.93
CA TRP A 151 -18.42 10.27 33.11
C TRP A 151 -17.34 9.41 33.75
N LYS A 152 -17.13 9.50 35.03
CA LYS A 152 -16.22 8.61 35.76
C LYS A 152 -16.67 7.16 35.70
N THR A 153 -17.96 6.91 35.85
CA THR A 153 -18.54 5.56 35.70
C THR A 153 -18.32 5.02 34.29
N TYR A 154 -18.62 5.82 33.26
CA TYR A 154 -18.38 5.49 31.87
C TYR A 154 -16.92 5.13 31.61
N ARG A 155 -15.98 5.95 32.09
CA ARG A 155 -14.53 5.69 31.96
C ARG A 155 -14.10 4.37 32.61
N VAL A 156 -14.67 4.04 33.79
CA VAL A 156 -14.39 2.76 34.47
C VAL A 156 -14.95 1.59 33.64
N LEU A 157 -16.14 1.70 33.08
CA LEU A 157 -16.73 0.70 32.22
C LEU A 157 -15.91 0.50 30.95
N LEU A 158 -15.48 1.58 30.28
CA LEU A 158 -14.57 1.50 29.14
C LEU A 158 -13.28 0.76 29.47
N ASN A 159 -12.69 1.04 30.61
CA ASN A 159 -11.44 0.37 31.01
C ASN A 159 -11.62 -1.15 31.18
N ARG A 160 -12.82 -1.62 31.51
CA ARG A 160 -13.17 -3.04 31.68
C ARG A 160 -13.53 -3.73 30.36
N VAL A 161 -13.73 -2.98 29.26
CA VAL A 161 -14.04 -3.55 27.95
C VAL A 161 -12.89 -4.45 27.52
N ASP A 162 -13.22 -5.69 27.18
CA ASP A 162 -12.28 -6.66 26.62
C ASP A 162 -12.25 -6.52 25.08
N THR A 163 -11.16 -6.02 24.57
CA THR A 163 -10.94 -5.83 23.13
C THR A 163 -10.51 -7.11 22.40
N THR A 164 -10.13 -8.16 23.13
CA THR A 164 -9.65 -9.42 22.55
C THR A 164 -10.76 -10.24 21.87
N VAL A 165 -12.02 -9.99 22.23
CA VAL A 165 -13.20 -10.60 21.60
C VAL A 165 -13.65 -9.88 20.33
N ALA A 166 -12.97 -8.86 19.93
CA ALA A 166 -13.03 -7.96 18.76
C ALA A 166 -14.32 -7.94 17.89
N ALA A 167 -14.94 -9.08 17.61
CA ALA A 167 -16.15 -9.17 16.80
C ALA A 167 -17.42 -8.76 17.54
N ASP A 168 -17.44 -8.88 18.88
CA ASP A 168 -18.61 -8.74 19.74
C ASP A 168 -18.34 -7.76 20.92
N VAL A 169 -17.55 -6.70 20.69
CA VAL A 169 -17.25 -5.70 21.71
C VAL A 169 -18.51 -4.88 22.01
N GLU A 170 -19.03 -5.00 23.22
CA GLU A 170 -20.10 -4.14 23.73
C GLU A 170 -19.53 -2.86 24.33
N TRP A 171 -19.78 -1.74 23.66
CA TRP A 171 -19.34 -0.43 24.13
C TRP A 171 -20.33 0.17 25.11
N PRO A 172 -19.89 0.71 26.27
CA PRO A 172 -20.79 1.42 27.15
C PRO A 172 -21.30 2.71 26.50
N VAL A 173 -22.50 3.12 26.88
CA VAL A 173 -23.13 4.34 26.37
C VAL A 173 -22.55 5.55 27.10
N ALA A 174 -22.10 6.54 26.33
CA ALA A 174 -21.58 7.79 26.88
C ALA A 174 -22.69 8.60 27.57
N PRO A 175 -22.42 9.28 28.68
CA PRO A 175 -23.34 10.25 29.29
C PRO A 175 -23.67 11.40 28.35
N GLN A 176 -24.91 11.92 28.46
CA GLN A 176 -25.39 13.08 27.69
C GLN A 176 -25.38 14.35 28.54
#